data_8c2b5531fa5acf45b4e844f3b94dffcd
#
_entry.id   8c2b5531fa5acf45b4e844f3b94dffcd
#
_cell.length_a   1.000
_cell.length_b   1.000
_cell.length_c   1.000
_cell.angle_alpha   90.00
_cell.angle_beta   90.00
_cell.angle_gamma   90.00
#
_symmetry.space_group_name_H-M   'P 1'
#
loop_
_entity.id
_entity.type
_entity.pdbx_description
1 polymer ?
#
loop_
_entity_poly.entity_id
_entity_poly.type
_entity_poly.pdbx_seq_one_letter_code
_entity_poly.pdbx_strand_id
1 'polypeptide(L)'
;MLYASNRLEGNSKPDIVVLKVPKMDLSFSAEHAAFQDEVRTFIEENLPADIRDKGYRGLKIEKEDVARWHRTLYEKGWAAPAWPKEHGGCEWDAVRLYIFNEELSRAHAPALSPFGLTMVGPVIYTFGSQAQKERYLPKILSGEEFWCQGYSEPGSGSDLASLQTKAIPDGNDYIVNGQKTWTSYAQWADMIFCLVRTSNEGKIQEGISFLLIDMKSPGIEVAPIVTIDGGREVNNTYFTDVRVPIDNRVGEENKGWTYAKFLLGNERSSIARVGHSKARLRRLKQMASEEHAGGCPIIEDADFRKSVAELEIKLRALEFTELRFLMAHSNGEEPGAEVSMLKIRGTEIQQELTELSMKAMGMYAHPYVPEALEHGWNEDPIGPSLAPSLSPVYFNVRKTSIYGGTNEIQKNIMAKMVLGL
;
A
#
# COMPACT_ATOMS: atom_id res chain seq x y z
N MET A 1 -18.51 -45.97 -6.95
CA MET A 1 -19.22 -47.25 -7.12
C MET A 1 -18.76 -47.89 -8.37
N LEU A 2 -18.20 -49.07 -8.21
CA LEU A 2 -17.73 -50.03 -9.20
C LEU A 2 -18.82 -50.51 -10.16
N TYR A 3 -18.42 -50.90 -11.35
CA TYR A 3 -18.68 -52.12 -12.12
C TYR A 3 -18.37 -51.83 -13.60
N ALA A 4 -17.76 -52.64 -14.42
CA ALA A 4 -17.64 -54.06 -14.46
C ALA A 4 -16.45 -54.49 -15.32
N SER A 5 -16.03 -55.73 -15.12
CA SER A 5 -15.04 -56.49 -15.81
C SER A 5 -15.34 -56.75 -17.30
N ASN A 6 -14.31 -56.74 -18.14
CA ASN A 6 -14.18 -57.76 -19.19
C ASN A 6 -12.69 -58.07 -19.44
N ARG A 7 -12.33 -59.33 -19.26
CA ARG A 7 -11.05 -59.92 -19.66
C ARG A 7 -10.98 -59.96 -21.15
N LEU A 8 -9.89 -59.46 -21.72
CA LEU A 8 -9.32 -59.99 -22.94
C LEU A 8 -7.80 -59.98 -22.80
N GLU A 9 -7.23 -61.13 -23.07
CA GLU A 9 -5.81 -61.41 -23.01
C GLU A 9 -5.04 -60.61 -24.07
N GLY A 10 -3.99 -59.96 -23.66
CA GLY A 10 -3.05 -59.28 -24.52
C GLY A 10 -1.97 -58.66 -23.67
N ASN A 11 -0.83 -59.33 -23.52
CA ASN A 11 0.36 -58.89 -22.79
C ASN A 11 1.03 -57.70 -23.50
N SER A 12 0.56 -56.48 -23.29
CA SER A 12 1.33 -55.25 -23.50
C SER A 12 1.21 -54.43 -22.26
N LYS A 13 2.36 -54.24 -21.58
CA LYS A 13 2.46 -53.27 -20.47
C LYS A 13 2.01 -51.93 -21.03
N PRO A 14 1.11 -51.21 -20.34
CA PRO A 14 0.79 -49.85 -20.77
C PRO A 14 2.08 -49.02 -20.67
N ASP A 15 2.49 -48.41 -21.76
CA ASP A 15 3.50 -47.37 -21.76
C ASP A 15 3.02 -46.24 -20.86
N ILE A 16 3.63 -46.18 -19.67
CA ILE A 16 3.44 -45.03 -18.80
C ILE A 16 4.09 -43.87 -19.52
N VAL A 17 3.29 -43.06 -20.22
CA VAL A 17 3.69 -41.76 -20.70
C VAL A 17 3.99 -40.90 -19.46
N VAL A 18 5.24 -40.91 -19.03
CA VAL A 18 5.73 -39.98 -18.05
C VAL A 18 5.67 -38.58 -18.72
N LEU A 19 4.56 -37.88 -18.52
CA LEU A 19 4.49 -36.47 -18.84
C LEU A 19 5.65 -35.83 -18.09
N LYS A 20 6.70 -35.42 -18.79
CA LYS A 20 7.71 -34.52 -18.26
C LYS A 20 6.97 -33.21 -17.90
N VAL A 21 6.50 -33.13 -16.68
CA VAL A 21 6.08 -31.82 -16.10
C VAL A 21 7.32 -30.93 -16.20
N PRO A 22 7.29 -29.83 -16.97
CA PRO A 22 8.43 -28.93 -17.00
C PRO A 22 8.73 -28.54 -15.56
N LYS A 23 9.99 -28.70 -15.16
CA LYS A 23 10.44 -28.23 -13.84
C LYS A 23 10.14 -26.73 -13.81
N MET A 24 9.19 -26.32 -12.96
CA MET A 24 8.92 -24.90 -12.75
C MET A 24 10.17 -24.31 -12.08
N ASP A 25 10.94 -23.55 -12.85
CA ASP A 25 12.08 -22.82 -12.34
C ASP A 25 11.57 -21.46 -11.83
N LEU A 26 11.67 -21.26 -10.52
CA LEU A 26 11.29 -20.03 -9.84
C LEU A 26 12.49 -19.11 -9.60
N SER A 27 13.66 -19.44 -10.13
CA SER A 27 14.83 -18.58 -10.03
C SER A 27 14.70 -17.38 -10.98
N PHE A 28 15.24 -16.26 -10.56
CA PHE A 28 15.36 -15.09 -11.42
C PHE A 28 16.31 -15.40 -12.59
N SER A 29 16.06 -14.78 -13.74
CA SER A 29 17.03 -14.76 -14.83
C SER A 29 18.34 -14.12 -14.38
N ALA A 30 19.44 -14.37 -15.09
CA ALA A 30 20.73 -13.75 -14.77
C ALA A 30 20.63 -12.21 -14.78
N GLU A 31 19.83 -11.63 -15.67
CA GLU A 31 19.57 -10.19 -15.72
C GLU A 31 18.84 -9.70 -14.47
N HIS A 32 17.77 -10.38 -14.06
CA HIS A 32 17.02 -10.00 -12.86
C HIS A 32 17.84 -10.22 -11.58
N ALA A 33 18.70 -11.24 -11.52
CA ALA A 33 19.60 -11.43 -10.40
C ALA A 33 20.65 -10.29 -10.29
N ALA A 34 21.23 -9.89 -11.43
CA ALA A 34 22.14 -8.73 -11.46
C ALA A 34 21.42 -7.44 -11.06
N PHE A 35 20.18 -7.23 -11.51
CA PHE A 35 19.38 -6.08 -11.08
C PHE A 35 19.07 -6.13 -9.58
N GLN A 36 18.78 -7.30 -9.02
CA GLN A 36 18.58 -7.45 -7.58
C GLN A 36 19.84 -7.04 -6.79
N ASP A 37 21.02 -7.46 -7.25
CA ASP A 37 22.28 -7.09 -6.61
C ASP A 37 22.55 -5.58 -6.74
N GLU A 38 22.26 -4.96 -7.88
CA GLU A 38 22.33 -3.50 -8.06
C GLU A 38 21.44 -2.76 -7.07
N VAL A 39 20.16 -3.14 -6.98
CA VAL A 39 19.19 -2.52 -6.06
C VAL A 39 19.65 -2.68 -4.61
N ARG A 40 20.09 -3.88 -4.23
CA ARG A 40 20.56 -4.18 -2.89
C ARG A 40 21.75 -3.33 -2.50
N THR A 41 22.76 -3.28 -3.35
CA THR A 41 23.98 -2.49 -3.14
C THR A 41 23.64 -1.01 -3.00
N PHE A 42 22.81 -0.49 -3.92
CA PHE A 42 22.38 0.91 -3.86
C PHE A 42 21.70 1.26 -2.54
N ILE A 43 20.76 0.42 -2.07
CA ILE A 43 20.04 0.66 -0.80
C ILE A 43 21.01 0.56 0.39
N GLU A 44 21.92 -0.41 0.40
CA GLU A 44 22.90 -0.59 1.49
C GLU A 44 23.84 0.60 1.62
N GLU A 45 24.25 1.20 0.51
CA GLU A 45 25.15 2.35 0.47
C GLU A 45 24.46 3.70 0.74
N ASN A 46 23.18 3.84 0.38
CA ASN A 46 22.51 5.14 0.33
C ASN A 46 21.35 5.33 1.32
N LEU A 47 20.79 4.24 1.90
CA LEU A 47 19.75 4.38 2.92
C LEU A 47 20.38 4.86 4.24
N PRO A 48 20.02 6.08 4.74
CA PRO A 48 20.58 6.61 5.97
C PRO A 48 20.36 5.66 7.16
N ALA A 49 21.42 5.50 7.99
CA ALA A 49 21.40 4.53 9.09
C ALA A 49 20.32 4.82 10.13
N ASP A 50 20.02 6.09 10.41
CA ASP A 50 18.95 6.53 11.30
C ASP A 50 17.58 6.13 10.76
N ILE A 51 17.34 6.28 9.46
CA ILE A 51 16.07 5.89 8.81
C ILE A 51 15.92 4.37 8.81
N ARG A 52 17.00 3.64 8.55
CA ARG A 52 17.03 2.16 8.64
C ARG A 52 16.68 1.67 10.04
N ASP A 53 17.29 2.28 11.08
CA ASP A 53 17.02 1.93 12.48
C ASP A 53 15.55 2.19 12.84
N LYS A 54 15.02 3.35 12.49
CA LYS A 54 13.59 3.67 12.67
C LYS A 54 12.68 2.61 12.03
N GLY A 55 12.95 2.25 10.79
CA GLY A 55 12.18 1.24 10.05
C GLY A 55 12.28 -0.15 10.68
N TYR A 56 13.47 -0.57 11.09
CA TYR A 56 13.69 -1.85 11.77
C TYR A 56 12.98 -1.93 13.12
N ARG A 57 13.13 -0.90 13.95
CA ARG A 57 12.54 -0.85 15.29
C ARG A 57 11.06 -0.49 15.29
N GLY A 58 10.51 -0.02 14.17
CA GLY A 58 9.13 0.46 14.07
C GLY A 58 8.90 1.77 14.82
N LEU A 59 9.91 2.63 14.84
CA LEU A 59 9.85 3.97 15.41
C LEU A 59 9.10 4.91 14.46
N LYS A 60 8.82 6.11 14.95
CA LYS A 60 8.14 7.14 14.19
C LYS A 60 8.98 7.60 13.01
N ILE A 61 8.39 7.57 11.83
CA ILE A 61 8.95 8.11 10.58
C ILE A 61 8.36 9.50 10.37
N GLU A 62 9.21 10.51 10.25
CA GLU A 62 8.80 11.90 10.04
C GLU A 62 8.81 12.28 8.54
N LYS A 63 8.18 13.43 8.22
CA LYS A 63 8.15 13.97 6.84
C LYS A 63 9.57 14.06 6.25
N GLU A 64 10.52 14.55 7.04
CA GLU A 64 11.92 14.73 6.65
C GLU A 64 12.62 13.42 6.32
N ASP A 65 12.31 12.33 7.03
CA ASP A 65 12.87 11.01 6.74
C ASP A 65 12.42 10.52 5.37
N VAL A 66 11.11 10.66 5.11
CA VAL A 66 10.52 10.30 3.80
C VAL A 66 11.10 11.19 2.70
N ALA A 67 11.22 12.50 2.93
CA ALA A 67 11.73 13.45 1.95
C ALA A 67 13.21 13.19 1.62
N ARG A 68 14.05 12.88 2.62
CA ARG A 68 15.47 12.52 2.43
C ARG A 68 15.59 11.27 1.56
N TRP A 69 14.83 10.23 1.88
CA TRP A 69 14.88 8.98 1.13
C TRP A 69 14.28 9.15 -0.28
N HIS A 70 13.20 9.91 -0.42
CA HIS A 70 12.60 10.22 -1.72
C HIS A 70 13.62 10.92 -2.63
N ARG A 71 14.33 11.93 -2.13
CA ARG A 71 15.38 12.64 -2.87
C ARG A 71 16.49 11.70 -3.35
N THR A 72 16.97 10.80 -2.47
CA THR A 72 17.98 9.79 -2.82
C THR A 72 17.50 8.89 -3.98
N LEU A 73 16.25 8.44 -3.95
CA LEU A 73 15.68 7.65 -5.04
C LEU A 73 15.46 8.48 -6.31
N TYR A 74 15.07 9.74 -6.17
CA TYR A 74 14.91 10.65 -7.30
C TYR A 74 16.24 10.93 -8.01
N GLU A 75 17.29 11.21 -7.28
CA GLU A 75 18.65 11.43 -7.82
C GLU A 75 19.19 10.19 -8.55
N LYS A 76 18.84 8.98 -8.11
CA LYS A 76 19.12 7.73 -8.83
C LYS A 76 18.20 7.53 -10.05
N GLY A 77 17.12 8.29 -10.18
CA GLY A 77 16.08 8.10 -11.20
C GLY A 77 15.07 6.99 -10.87
N TRP A 78 14.96 6.57 -9.62
CA TRP A 78 14.14 5.43 -9.17
C TRP A 78 12.92 5.80 -8.33
N ALA A 79 12.56 7.10 -8.27
CA ALA A 79 11.42 7.55 -7.46
C ALA A 79 10.06 7.04 -7.99
N ALA A 80 9.90 6.92 -9.30
CA ALA A 80 8.67 6.46 -9.92
C ALA A 80 8.92 5.28 -10.89
N PRO A 81 9.26 4.08 -10.34
CA PRO A 81 9.75 2.98 -11.16
C PRO A 81 8.73 2.44 -12.17
N ALA A 82 7.43 2.57 -11.91
CA ALA A 82 6.36 2.12 -12.79
C ALA A 82 5.90 3.18 -13.82
N TRP A 83 6.31 4.47 -13.67
CA TRP A 83 5.88 5.49 -14.60
C TRP A 83 6.51 5.32 -15.97
N PRO A 84 5.81 5.76 -17.07
CA PRO A 84 6.41 5.87 -18.41
C PRO A 84 7.67 6.74 -18.39
N LYS A 85 8.65 6.40 -19.22
CA LYS A 85 9.91 7.16 -19.35
C LYS A 85 9.69 8.60 -19.77
N GLU A 86 8.71 8.84 -20.64
CA GLU A 86 8.34 10.19 -21.10
C GLU A 86 7.88 11.11 -19.97
N HIS A 87 7.47 10.55 -18.84
CA HIS A 87 7.08 11.27 -17.62
C HIS A 87 8.12 11.16 -16.51
N GLY A 88 9.35 10.73 -16.81
CA GLY A 88 10.47 10.65 -15.88
C GLY A 88 10.52 9.37 -15.04
N GLY A 89 9.74 8.35 -15.40
CA GLY A 89 9.78 7.03 -14.75
C GLY A 89 10.79 6.09 -15.36
N CYS A 90 10.90 4.89 -14.78
CA CYS A 90 11.79 3.84 -15.26
C CYS A 90 11.12 2.89 -16.25
N GLU A 91 9.78 2.83 -16.27
CA GLU A 91 9.00 1.87 -17.06
C GLU A 91 9.44 0.42 -16.80
N TRP A 92 9.71 0.10 -15.53
CA TRP A 92 10.15 -1.24 -15.16
C TRP A 92 9.02 -2.25 -15.33
N ASP A 93 9.41 -3.44 -15.80
CA ASP A 93 8.53 -4.61 -15.82
C ASP A 93 8.14 -5.05 -14.39
N ALA A 94 7.14 -5.93 -14.32
CA ALA A 94 6.60 -6.39 -13.05
C ALA A 94 7.63 -7.14 -12.17
N VAL A 95 8.60 -7.85 -12.79
CA VAL A 95 9.62 -8.58 -12.04
C VAL A 95 10.62 -7.61 -11.39
N ARG A 96 11.04 -6.58 -12.11
CA ARG A 96 11.89 -5.52 -11.55
C ARG A 96 11.18 -4.75 -10.45
N LEU A 97 9.89 -4.42 -10.62
CA LEU A 97 9.09 -3.78 -9.58
C LEU A 97 8.98 -4.66 -8.34
N TYR A 98 8.77 -5.95 -8.51
CA TYR A 98 8.74 -6.92 -7.41
C TYR A 98 10.09 -6.95 -6.67
N ILE A 99 11.20 -7.10 -7.39
CA ILE A 99 12.54 -7.12 -6.80
C ILE A 99 12.83 -5.85 -6.02
N PHE A 100 12.52 -4.68 -6.59
CA PHE A 100 12.74 -3.40 -5.95
C PHE A 100 11.96 -3.27 -4.63
N ASN A 101 10.68 -3.61 -4.63
CA ASN A 101 9.85 -3.58 -3.43
C ASN A 101 10.30 -4.59 -2.36
N GLU A 102 10.77 -5.76 -2.76
CA GLU A 102 11.35 -6.76 -1.85
C GLU A 102 12.62 -6.25 -1.18
N GLU A 103 13.55 -5.67 -1.94
CA GLU A 103 14.82 -5.17 -1.40
C GLU A 103 14.60 -3.93 -0.51
N LEU A 104 13.70 -3.00 -0.86
CA LEU A 104 13.30 -1.89 0.01
C LEU A 104 12.74 -2.40 1.35
N SER A 105 11.85 -3.39 1.28
CA SER A 105 11.23 -3.98 2.47
C SER A 105 12.26 -4.74 3.33
N ARG A 106 13.19 -5.46 2.69
CA ARG A 106 14.29 -6.17 3.35
C ARG A 106 15.21 -5.23 4.13
N ALA A 107 15.47 -4.06 3.56
CA ALA A 107 16.32 -3.04 4.17
C ALA A 107 15.60 -2.17 5.20
N HIS A 108 14.30 -2.39 5.45
CA HIS A 108 13.45 -1.56 6.29
C HIS A 108 13.38 -0.09 5.86
N ALA A 109 13.54 0.17 4.56
CA ALA A 109 13.38 1.49 3.99
C ALA A 109 11.92 1.98 4.16
N PRO A 110 11.70 3.27 4.46
CA PRO A 110 10.36 3.81 4.52
C PRO A 110 9.70 3.80 3.14
N ALA A 111 8.42 3.46 3.09
CA ALA A 111 7.66 3.62 1.87
C ALA A 111 7.56 5.10 1.48
N LEU A 112 7.76 5.41 0.21
CA LEU A 112 7.45 6.75 -0.30
C LEU A 112 5.94 6.99 -0.23
N SER A 113 5.55 8.28 -0.17
CA SER A 113 4.13 8.64 -0.18
C SER A 113 3.46 8.14 -1.47
N PRO A 114 2.43 7.29 -1.39
CA PRO A 114 1.77 6.77 -2.57
C PRO A 114 0.91 7.83 -3.27
N PHE A 115 0.49 8.87 -2.55
CA PHE A 115 -0.51 9.83 -3.04
C PHE A 115 -0.06 10.59 -4.28
N GLY A 116 1.21 11.01 -4.33
CA GLY A 116 1.81 11.60 -5.52
C GLY A 116 2.14 10.54 -6.57
N LEU A 117 2.98 9.59 -6.20
CA LEU A 117 3.65 8.69 -7.15
C LEU A 117 2.75 7.61 -7.75
N THR A 118 1.89 6.97 -6.95
CA THR A 118 1.10 5.82 -7.42
C THR A 118 -0.38 6.13 -7.60
N MET A 119 -0.85 7.27 -7.09
CA MET A 119 -2.26 7.67 -7.17
C MET A 119 -2.48 8.83 -8.14
N VAL A 120 -2.20 10.08 -7.75
CA VAL A 120 -2.53 11.25 -8.57
C VAL A 120 -1.63 11.40 -9.79
N GLY A 121 -0.36 11.07 -9.71
CA GLY A 121 0.57 11.14 -10.84
C GLY A 121 0.05 10.38 -12.07
N PRO A 122 -0.30 9.08 -11.96
CA PRO A 122 -0.96 8.34 -13.02
C PRO A 122 -2.22 8.99 -13.59
N VAL A 123 -3.06 9.59 -12.74
CA VAL A 123 -4.25 10.32 -13.17
C VAL A 123 -3.87 11.58 -13.99
N ILE A 124 -2.86 12.33 -13.52
CA ILE A 124 -2.41 13.54 -14.20
C ILE A 124 -1.79 13.21 -15.57
N TYR A 125 -0.87 12.23 -15.65
CA TYR A 125 -0.25 11.95 -16.94
C TYR A 125 -1.22 11.33 -17.95
N THR A 126 -2.29 10.67 -17.49
CA THR A 126 -3.30 10.05 -18.38
C THR A 126 -4.39 11.03 -18.80
N PHE A 127 -4.93 11.81 -17.86
CA PHE A 127 -6.14 12.64 -18.08
C PHE A 127 -5.91 14.14 -17.92
N GLY A 128 -4.79 14.55 -17.34
CA GLY A 128 -4.48 15.95 -17.11
C GLY A 128 -4.13 16.70 -18.39
N SER A 129 -4.32 18.01 -18.37
CA SER A 129 -3.87 18.91 -19.43
C SER A 129 -2.34 18.94 -19.50
N GLN A 130 -1.79 19.41 -20.63
CA GLN A 130 -0.34 19.56 -20.78
C GLN A 130 0.25 20.49 -19.70
N ALA A 131 -0.44 21.59 -19.40
CA ALA A 131 -0.04 22.51 -18.32
C ALA A 131 -0.01 21.84 -16.94
N GLN A 132 -0.98 20.98 -16.64
CA GLN A 132 -0.99 20.18 -15.39
C GLN A 132 0.17 19.19 -15.33
N LYS A 133 0.47 18.49 -16.43
CA LYS A 133 1.62 17.59 -16.51
C LYS A 133 2.93 18.32 -16.24
N GLU A 134 3.16 19.44 -16.91
CA GLU A 134 4.36 20.25 -16.75
C GLU A 134 4.50 20.86 -15.35
N ARG A 135 3.39 21.23 -14.73
CA ARG A 135 3.36 21.83 -13.39
C ARG A 135 3.57 20.84 -12.27
N TYR A 136 2.94 19.66 -12.32
CA TYR A 136 2.83 18.78 -11.18
C TYR A 136 3.76 17.56 -11.24
N LEU A 137 3.93 16.92 -12.40
CA LEU A 137 4.70 15.67 -12.48
C LEU A 137 6.16 15.82 -12.04
N PRO A 138 6.92 16.87 -12.44
CA PRO A 138 8.30 17.02 -11.97
C PRO A 138 8.40 17.15 -10.45
N LYS A 139 7.47 17.87 -9.81
CA LYS A 139 7.48 18.09 -8.37
C LYS A 139 7.02 16.86 -7.56
N ILE A 140 6.15 16.03 -8.14
CA ILE A 140 5.80 14.74 -7.59
C ILE A 140 7.02 13.81 -7.62
N LEU A 141 7.74 13.79 -8.74
CA LEU A 141 8.94 12.96 -8.92
C LEU A 141 10.07 13.36 -7.96
N SER A 142 10.34 14.66 -7.83
CA SER A 142 11.39 15.17 -6.94
C SER A 142 11.03 15.08 -5.46
N GLY A 143 9.76 14.93 -5.13
CA GLY A 143 9.25 14.99 -3.75
C GLY A 143 9.18 16.41 -3.19
N GLU A 144 9.29 17.45 -4.03
CA GLU A 144 9.11 18.85 -3.61
C GLU A 144 7.69 19.15 -3.16
N GLU A 145 6.69 18.50 -3.75
CA GLU A 145 5.29 18.62 -3.37
C GLU A 145 4.77 17.33 -2.78
N PHE A 146 4.34 17.39 -1.53
CA PHE A 146 3.68 16.30 -0.84
C PHE A 146 2.17 16.33 -1.13
N TRP A 147 1.60 15.18 -1.46
CA TRP A 147 0.19 15.06 -1.83
C TRP A 147 -0.59 14.26 -0.79
N CYS A 148 -1.88 14.58 -0.65
CA CYS A 148 -2.84 13.77 0.09
C CYS A 148 -4.13 13.56 -0.70
N GLN A 149 -4.99 12.64 -0.22
CA GLN A 149 -6.21 12.23 -0.89
C GLN A 149 -7.45 12.73 -0.16
N GLY A 150 -8.30 13.49 -0.84
CA GLY A 150 -9.59 13.98 -0.35
C GLY A 150 -10.77 13.21 -0.95
N TYR A 151 -10.96 11.94 -0.53
CA TYR A 151 -12.06 11.10 -1.02
C TYR A 151 -13.17 10.96 0.01
N SER A 152 -12.90 10.24 1.09
CA SER A 152 -13.90 9.91 2.11
C SER A 152 -14.45 11.13 2.83
N GLU A 153 -15.72 11.06 3.20
CA GLU A 153 -16.40 12.04 4.04
C GLU A 153 -17.02 11.33 5.26
N PRO A 154 -17.44 12.03 6.31
CA PRO A 154 -18.05 11.40 7.48
C PRO A 154 -19.24 10.47 7.15
N GLY A 155 -20.01 10.80 6.10
CA GLY A 155 -21.13 9.99 5.61
C GLY A 155 -20.82 9.13 4.37
N SER A 156 -19.61 9.20 3.79
CA SER A 156 -19.31 8.60 2.48
C SER A 156 -17.93 7.94 2.49
N GLY A 157 -17.86 6.69 2.93
CA GLY A 157 -16.66 5.87 2.91
C GLY A 157 -16.76 4.79 1.83
N SER A 158 -17.32 3.60 2.17
CA SER A 158 -17.53 2.53 1.19
C SER A 158 -18.51 2.93 0.09
N ASP A 159 -19.53 3.73 0.40
CA ASP A 159 -20.40 4.39 -0.58
C ASP A 159 -19.81 5.76 -0.96
N LEU A 160 -18.65 5.75 -1.61
CA LEU A 160 -17.95 6.96 -1.97
C LEU A 160 -18.75 7.86 -2.93
N ALA A 161 -19.60 7.28 -3.76
CA ALA A 161 -20.41 8.05 -4.71
C ALA A 161 -21.41 9.00 -4.03
N SER A 162 -21.74 8.76 -2.75
CA SER A 162 -22.64 9.63 -1.96
C SER A 162 -21.97 10.90 -1.40
N LEU A 163 -20.73 11.20 -1.79
CA LEU A 163 -19.98 12.38 -1.34
C LEU A 163 -20.76 13.69 -1.56
N GLN A 164 -20.60 14.63 -0.61
CA GLN A 164 -21.36 15.87 -0.52
C GLN A 164 -20.52 17.15 -0.61
N THR A 165 -19.18 17.07 -0.51
CA THR A 165 -18.32 18.24 -0.69
C THR A 165 -18.60 18.87 -2.03
N LYS A 166 -19.12 20.11 -2.04
CA LYS A 166 -19.59 20.83 -3.24
C LYS A 166 -18.45 21.66 -3.86
N ALA A 167 -18.49 21.77 -5.18
CA ALA A 167 -17.69 22.74 -5.92
C ALA A 167 -18.62 23.46 -6.91
N ILE A 168 -18.88 24.74 -6.64
CA ILE A 168 -19.79 25.58 -7.41
C ILE A 168 -18.98 26.52 -8.27
N PRO A 169 -19.19 26.59 -9.61
CA PRO A 169 -18.50 27.53 -10.47
C PRO A 169 -18.77 28.99 -10.08
N ASP A 170 -17.72 29.81 -10.02
CA ASP A 170 -17.77 31.25 -9.78
C ASP A 170 -16.68 31.96 -10.62
N GLY A 171 -17.03 32.45 -11.78
CA GLY A 171 -16.10 33.02 -12.75
C GLY A 171 -15.11 31.97 -13.29
N ASN A 172 -13.82 32.15 -13.02
CA ASN A 172 -12.76 31.23 -13.41
C ASN A 172 -12.36 30.23 -12.31
N ASP A 173 -13.12 30.21 -11.22
CA ASP A 173 -12.87 29.36 -10.06
C ASP A 173 -14.05 28.44 -9.76
N TYR A 174 -13.80 27.40 -8.98
CA TYR A 174 -14.80 26.73 -8.16
C TYR A 174 -14.72 27.23 -6.72
N ILE A 175 -15.88 27.42 -6.08
CA ILE A 175 -15.99 27.62 -4.64
C ILE A 175 -16.27 26.27 -4.00
N VAL A 176 -15.29 25.76 -3.25
CA VAL A 176 -15.36 24.44 -2.61
C VAL A 176 -15.78 24.58 -1.16
N ASN A 177 -16.84 23.83 -0.79
CA ASN A 177 -17.36 23.77 0.58
C ASN A 177 -17.65 22.31 0.97
N GLY A 178 -17.19 21.90 2.15
CA GLY A 178 -17.45 20.57 2.68
C GLY A 178 -16.36 20.08 3.63
N GLN A 179 -16.35 18.77 3.87
CA GLN A 179 -15.42 18.11 4.78
C GLN A 179 -14.96 16.79 4.19
N LYS A 180 -13.66 16.55 4.23
CA LYS A 180 -13.06 15.22 4.01
C LYS A 180 -12.58 14.65 5.34
N THR A 181 -12.62 13.32 5.46
CA THR A 181 -12.15 12.62 6.65
C THR A 181 -11.19 11.49 6.28
N TRP A 182 -10.40 11.03 7.25
CA TRP A 182 -9.36 10.03 7.06
C TRP A 182 -8.30 10.45 6.03
N THR A 183 -8.08 11.77 5.89
CA THR A 183 -7.09 12.32 4.96
C THR A 183 -5.68 12.07 5.51
N SER A 184 -5.04 11.00 5.01
CA SER A 184 -3.71 10.61 5.48
C SER A 184 -2.67 11.66 5.11
N TYR A 185 -1.86 12.06 6.09
CA TYR A 185 -0.77 13.03 5.96
C TYR A 185 -1.18 14.41 5.42
N ALA A 186 -2.46 14.81 5.61
CA ALA A 186 -2.88 16.17 5.23
C ALA A 186 -2.06 17.27 5.91
N GLN A 187 -1.58 17.02 7.14
CA GLN A 187 -0.69 17.93 7.88
C GLN A 187 0.69 18.10 7.23
N TRP A 188 1.08 17.21 6.31
CA TRP A 188 2.34 17.27 5.56
C TRP A 188 2.14 17.78 4.13
N ALA A 189 0.91 17.70 3.63
CA ALA A 189 0.61 17.88 2.23
C ALA A 189 0.67 19.35 1.79
N ASP A 190 1.25 19.56 0.62
CA ASP A 190 1.19 20.82 -0.13
C ASP A 190 -0.03 20.85 -1.05
N MET A 191 -0.45 19.69 -1.56
CA MET A 191 -1.56 19.52 -2.49
C MET A 191 -2.50 18.40 -2.06
N ILE A 192 -3.78 18.55 -2.35
CA ILE A 192 -4.78 17.49 -2.20
C ILE A 192 -5.48 17.24 -3.54
N PHE A 193 -5.58 15.98 -3.93
CA PHE A 193 -6.50 15.60 -5.01
C PHE A 193 -7.84 15.19 -4.41
N CYS A 194 -8.89 15.85 -4.87
CA CYS A 194 -10.17 15.83 -4.19
C CYS A 194 -11.32 15.46 -5.14
N LEU A 195 -12.19 14.53 -4.72
CA LEU A 195 -13.47 14.31 -5.38
C LEU A 195 -14.50 15.26 -4.80
N VAL A 196 -15.18 16.00 -5.68
CA VAL A 196 -16.17 17.00 -5.31
C VAL A 196 -17.44 16.85 -6.12
N ARG A 197 -18.57 17.31 -5.57
CA ARG A 197 -19.87 17.32 -6.22
C ARG A 197 -20.02 18.62 -7.02
N THR A 198 -20.03 18.52 -8.36
CA THR A 198 -20.26 19.64 -9.30
C THR A 198 -21.67 19.65 -9.87
N SER A 199 -22.37 18.51 -9.86
CA SER A 199 -23.78 18.40 -10.27
C SER A 199 -24.52 17.33 -9.47
N ASN A 200 -25.83 17.48 -9.33
CA ASN A 200 -26.72 16.47 -8.75
C ASN A 200 -27.64 15.83 -9.82
N GLU A 201 -27.38 16.10 -11.09
CA GLU A 201 -28.14 15.54 -12.19
C GLU A 201 -27.67 14.12 -12.53
N GLY A 202 -28.60 13.27 -12.97
CA GLY A 202 -28.31 11.91 -13.39
C GLY A 202 -28.08 10.92 -12.25
N LYS A 203 -27.17 9.95 -12.49
CA LYS A 203 -26.81 8.94 -11.50
C LYS A 203 -25.89 9.54 -10.44
N ILE A 204 -25.90 8.98 -9.24
CA ILE A 204 -25.08 9.47 -8.11
C ILE A 204 -23.57 9.53 -8.42
N GLN A 205 -23.08 8.68 -9.34
CA GLN A 205 -21.70 8.68 -9.82
C GLN A 205 -21.43 9.79 -10.85
N GLU A 206 -22.46 10.27 -11.51
CA GLU A 206 -22.41 11.42 -12.41
C GLU A 206 -22.45 12.71 -11.58
N GLY A 207 -21.83 13.77 -12.06
CA GLY A 207 -21.75 15.02 -11.28
C GLY A 207 -20.64 15.05 -10.23
N ILE A 208 -19.70 14.11 -10.27
CA ILE A 208 -18.47 14.15 -9.50
C ILE A 208 -17.32 14.64 -10.38
N SER A 209 -16.56 15.61 -9.90
CA SER A 209 -15.35 16.12 -10.55
C SER A 209 -14.11 15.86 -9.72
N PHE A 210 -12.94 15.89 -10.35
CA PHE A 210 -11.64 15.65 -9.75
C PHE A 210 -10.82 16.94 -9.75
N LEU A 211 -10.54 17.51 -8.56
CA LEU A 211 -9.83 18.77 -8.41
C LEU A 211 -8.47 18.58 -7.76
N LEU A 212 -7.49 19.36 -8.21
CA LEU A 212 -6.17 19.51 -7.58
C LEU A 212 -6.19 20.82 -6.78
N ILE A 213 -6.09 20.74 -5.47
CA ILE A 213 -6.29 21.89 -4.57
C ILE A 213 -5.00 22.14 -3.80
N ASP A 214 -4.53 23.39 -3.76
CA ASP A 214 -3.40 23.81 -2.93
C ASP A 214 -3.85 23.85 -1.47
N MET A 215 -3.18 23.10 -0.60
CA MET A 215 -3.51 23.00 0.83
C MET A 215 -3.26 24.29 1.61
N LYS A 216 -2.56 25.27 1.00
CA LYS A 216 -2.33 26.61 1.56
C LYS A 216 -3.44 27.61 1.18
N SER A 217 -4.44 27.17 0.39
CA SER A 217 -5.56 28.04 0.01
C SER A 217 -6.33 28.53 1.25
N PRO A 218 -6.72 29.81 1.32
CA PRO A 218 -7.58 30.32 2.38
C PRO A 218 -8.86 29.48 2.50
N GLY A 219 -9.29 29.21 3.74
CA GLY A 219 -10.50 28.44 4.02
C GLY A 219 -10.28 26.93 4.17
N ILE A 220 -9.03 26.44 4.05
CA ILE A 220 -8.69 25.06 4.38
C ILE A 220 -8.22 24.97 5.82
N GLU A 221 -8.83 24.05 6.58
CA GLU A 221 -8.42 23.69 7.94
C GLU A 221 -8.15 22.18 8.01
N VAL A 222 -7.01 21.81 8.62
CA VAL A 222 -6.62 20.40 8.85
C VAL A 222 -6.65 20.13 10.35
N ALA A 223 -7.52 19.21 10.77
CA ALA A 223 -7.65 18.79 12.16
C ALA A 223 -7.24 17.32 12.32
N PRO A 224 -6.21 17.01 13.12
CA PRO A 224 -5.73 15.64 13.28
C PRO A 224 -6.76 14.76 14.00
N ILE A 225 -6.84 13.51 13.58
CA ILE A 225 -7.60 12.45 14.25
C ILE A 225 -6.59 11.60 15.03
N VAL A 226 -6.73 11.57 16.36
CA VAL A 226 -5.91 10.68 17.19
C VAL A 226 -6.50 9.27 17.11
N THR A 227 -5.72 8.34 16.58
CA THR A 227 -6.11 6.94 16.44
C THR A 227 -5.77 6.14 17.71
N ILE A 228 -6.32 4.92 17.84
CA ILE A 228 -6.16 4.09 19.05
C ILE A 228 -4.70 3.73 19.37
N ASP A 229 -3.82 3.80 18.38
CA ASP A 229 -2.38 3.63 18.51
C ASP A 229 -1.64 4.90 19.01
N GLY A 230 -2.39 5.98 19.26
CA GLY A 230 -1.84 7.31 19.64
C GLY A 230 -1.32 8.11 18.43
N GLY A 231 -1.35 7.56 17.23
CA GLY A 231 -0.91 8.21 16.00
C GLY A 231 -1.83 9.36 15.56
N ARG A 232 -1.30 10.22 14.68
CA ARG A 232 -2.00 11.39 14.10
C ARG A 232 -1.78 11.46 12.58
N GLU A 233 -1.70 10.32 11.92
CA GLU A 233 -1.43 10.26 10.49
C GLU A 233 -2.63 10.60 9.62
N VAL A 234 -3.86 10.49 10.17
CA VAL A 234 -5.12 10.78 9.47
C VAL A 234 -5.78 12.02 10.04
N ASN A 235 -6.48 12.76 9.18
CA ASN A 235 -7.04 14.06 9.51
C ASN A 235 -8.46 14.22 8.98
N ASN A 236 -9.20 15.14 9.59
CA ASN A 236 -10.30 15.84 8.96
C ASN A 236 -9.74 17.04 8.18
N THR A 237 -10.25 17.28 6.99
CA THR A 237 -9.90 18.44 6.16
C THR A 237 -11.19 19.18 5.83
N TYR A 238 -11.31 20.40 6.30
CA TYR A 238 -12.47 21.27 6.11
C TYR A 238 -12.20 22.26 4.99
N PHE A 239 -13.22 22.52 4.19
CA PHE A 239 -13.21 23.51 3.11
C PHE A 239 -14.34 24.50 3.35
N THR A 240 -13.99 25.78 3.53
CA THR A 240 -14.94 26.88 3.72
C THR A 240 -14.64 27.96 2.68
N ASP A 241 -15.49 28.07 1.67
CA ASP A 241 -15.38 29.01 0.55
C ASP A 241 -14.00 28.99 -0.13
N VAL A 242 -13.41 27.81 -0.28
CA VAL A 242 -12.09 27.63 -0.87
C VAL A 242 -12.16 27.86 -2.39
N ARG A 243 -11.40 28.85 -2.89
CA ARG A 243 -11.30 29.13 -4.32
C ARG A 243 -10.29 28.21 -4.97
N VAL A 244 -10.73 27.51 -6.02
CA VAL A 244 -9.92 26.57 -6.79
C VAL A 244 -10.06 26.91 -8.28
N PRO A 245 -8.97 27.28 -8.99
CA PRO A 245 -9.04 27.58 -10.41
C PRO A 245 -9.66 26.42 -11.21
N ILE A 246 -10.49 26.75 -12.20
CA ILE A 246 -11.10 25.74 -13.09
C ILE A 246 -10.02 24.91 -13.80
N ASP A 247 -8.87 25.49 -14.10
CA ASP A 247 -7.73 24.81 -14.71
C ASP A 247 -7.10 23.74 -13.81
N ASN A 248 -7.41 23.71 -12.51
CA ASN A 248 -7.02 22.66 -11.58
C ASN A 248 -7.99 21.47 -11.60
N ARG A 249 -9.03 21.46 -12.42
CA ARG A 249 -9.85 20.28 -12.68
C ARG A 249 -9.12 19.34 -13.62
N VAL A 250 -8.99 18.08 -13.23
CA VAL A 250 -8.45 17.05 -14.11
C VAL A 250 -9.53 16.57 -15.07
N GLY A 251 -9.22 16.64 -16.36
CA GLY A 251 -10.13 16.19 -17.44
C GLY A 251 -11.45 16.93 -17.49
N GLU A 252 -12.52 16.22 -17.81
CA GLU A 252 -13.85 16.79 -18.00
C GLU A 252 -14.61 16.94 -16.69
N GLU A 253 -15.44 17.98 -16.58
CA GLU A 253 -16.36 18.16 -15.48
C GLU A 253 -17.35 16.99 -15.40
N ASN A 254 -17.72 16.59 -14.19
CA ASN A 254 -18.63 15.47 -13.92
C ASN A 254 -18.09 14.08 -14.36
N LYS A 255 -16.81 13.95 -14.70
CA LYS A 255 -16.15 12.67 -15.04
C LYS A 255 -15.19 12.16 -13.95
N GLY A 256 -15.14 12.82 -12.80
CA GLY A 256 -14.25 12.48 -11.69
C GLY A 256 -14.38 11.04 -11.20
N TRP A 257 -15.58 10.44 -11.31
CA TRP A 257 -15.77 9.03 -10.97
C TRP A 257 -14.98 8.07 -11.86
N THR A 258 -14.83 8.41 -13.15
CA THR A 258 -14.00 7.63 -14.09
C THR A 258 -12.53 7.68 -13.69
N TYR A 259 -12.04 8.87 -13.33
CA TYR A 259 -10.66 9.07 -12.90
C TYR A 259 -10.39 8.41 -11.54
N ALA A 260 -11.37 8.46 -10.62
CA ALA A 260 -11.29 7.73 -9.35
C ALA A 260 -11.23 6.21 -9.54
N LYS A 261 -12.02 5.64 -10.45
CA LYS A 261 -11.96 4.20 -10.75
C LYS A 261 -10.61 3.78 -11.32
N PHE A 262 -10.04 4.58 -12.22
CA PHE A 262 -8.69 4.34 -12.76
C PHE A 262 -7.64 4.33 -11.64
N LEU A 263 -7.66 5.33 -10.75
CA LEU A 263 -6.75 5.43 -9.61
C LEU A 263 -6.89 4.20 -8.68
N LEU A 264 -8.12 3.86 -8.29
CA LEU A 264 -8.41 2.73 -7.39
C LEU A 264 -8.07 1.38 -8.02
N GLY A 265 -8.05 1.26 -9.34
CA GLY A 265 -7.56 0.09 -10.07
C GLY A 265 -6.08 -0.14 -9.84
N ASN A 266 -5.28 0.91 -9.91
CA ASN A 266 -3.82 0.86 -9.74
C ASN A 266 -3.40 0.62 -8.27
N GLU A 267 -4.23 1.01 -7.30
CA GLU A 267 -3.93 0.87 -5.87
C GLU A 267 -3.93 -0.59 -5.39
N ARG A 268 -4.79 -1.44 -5.96
CA ARG A 268 -5.08 -2.79 -5.43
C ARG A 268 -3.87 -3.71 -5.39
N SER A 269 -2.96 -3.63 -6.34
CA SER A 269 -1.77 -4.49 -6.41
C SER A 269 -0.75 -4.19 -5.30
N SER A 270 -0.70 -2.96 -4.79
CA SER A 270 0.27 -2.55 -3.76
C SER A 270 -0.18 -2.85 -2.32
N ILE A 271 -1.48 -3.11 -2.09
CA ILE A 271 -2.05 -3.29 -0.74
C ILE A 271 -1.68 -4.64 -0.11
N ALA A 272 -1.38 -5.67 -0.91
CA ALA A 272 -0.99 -6.99 -0.41
C ALA A 272 0.27 -6.92 0.47
N ARG A 273 1.22 -6.02 0.16
CA ARG A 273 2.45 -5.76 0.92
C ARG A 273 3.23 -7.02 1.27
N VAL A 274 3.39 -7.94 0.30
CA VAL A 274 4.06 -9.23 0.50
C VAL A 274 5.48 -9.04 1.02
N GLY A 275 6.30 -8.20 0.37
CA GLY A 275 7.68 -7.94 0.79
C GLY A 275 7.77 -7.42 2.23
N HIS A 276 6.89 -6.48 2.62
CA HIS A 276 6.80 -5.97 3.97
C HIS A 276 6.41 -7.06 4.99
N SER A 277 5.46 -7.92 4.64
CA SER A 277 5.05 -9.05 5.48
C SER A 277 6.19 -10.06 5.65
N LYS A 278 6.98 -10.34 4.60
CA LYS A 278 8.19 -11.17 4.67
C LYS A 278 9.25 -10.57 5.60
N ALA A 279 9.49 -9.26 5.52
CA ALA A 279 10.42 -8.57 6.42
C ALA A 279 9.96 -8.66 7.88
N ARG A 280 8.67 -8.43 8.14
CA ARG A 280 8.09 -8.59 9.49
C ARG A 280 8.15 -10.02 10.00
N LEU A 281 7.91 -11.02 9.14
CA LEU A 281 8.03 -12.43 9.54
C LEU A 281 9.48 -12.78 9.94
N ARG A 282 10.48 -12.30 9.20
CA ARG A 282 11.89 -12.47 9.59
C ARG A 282 12.19 -11.86 10.95
N ARG A 283 11.72 -10.62 11.18
CA ARG A 283 11.87 -9.93 12.47
C ARG A 283 11.15 -10.68 13.60
N LEU A 284 9.94 -11.20 13.36
CA LEU A 284 9.20 -12.01 14.34
C LEU A 284 9.98 -13.26 14.73
N LYS A 285 10.51 -14.00 13.75
CA LYS A 285 11.32 -15.20 14.02
C LYS A 285 12.58 -14.88 14.82
N GLN A 286 13.28 -13.79 14.48
CA GLN A 286 14.43 -13.33 15.22
C GLN A 286 14.06 -12.99 16.66
N MET A 287 13.07 -12.15 16.87
CA MET A 287 12.57 -11.76 18.19
C MET A 287 12.19 -12.98 19.03
N ALA A 288 11.43 -13.92 18.46
CA ALA A 288 11.03 -15.13 19.17
C ALA A 288 12.20 -16.10 19.49
N SER A 289 13.33 -15.96 18.79
CA SER A 289 14.55 -16.71 19.11
C SER A 289 15.39 -16.04 20.20
N GLU A 290 15.27 -14.75 20.38
CA GLU A 290 15.96 -13.94 21.38
C GLU A 290 15.19 -13.89 22.72
N GLU A 291 13.86 -13.85 22.64
CA GLU A 291 12.98 -13.80 23.84
C GLU A 291 12.72 -15.17 24.41
N HIS A 292 12.63 -15.25 25.76
CA HIS A 292 12.51 -16.50 26.49
C HIS A 292 11.25 -16.57 27.37
N ALA A 293 10.61 -17.73 27.39
CA ALA A 293 9.55 -18.06 28.31
C ALA A 293 9.88 -19.39 28.99
N GLY A 294 9.84 -19.42 30.35
CA GLY A 294 10.16 -20.66 31.09
C GLY A 294 11.59 -21.15 30.90
N GLY A 295 12.53 -20.27 30.49
CA GLY A 295 13.94 -20.61 30.28
C GLY A 295 14.28 -21.11 28.87
N CYS A 296 13.30 -21.20 27.96
CA CYS A 296 13.49 -21.61 26.56
C CYS A 296 13.12 -20.47 25.62
N PRO A 297 13.79 -20.33 24.45
CA PRO A 297 13.37 -19.41 23.41
C PRO A 297 11.90 -19.63 23.01
N ILE A 298 11.15 -18.56 22.81
CA ILE A 298 9.71 -18.65 22.47
C ILE A 298 9.49 -19.40 21.15
N ILE A 299 10.43 -19.31 20.21
CA ILE A 299 10.35 -20.04 18.93
C ILE A 299 10.40 -21.59 19.13
N GLU A 300 10.87 -22.08 20.28
CA GLU A 300 10.89 -23.51 20.61
C GLU A 300 9.56 -24.00 21.16
N ASP A 301 8.67 -23.11 21.62
CA ASP A 301 7.30 -23.47 21.99
C ASP A 301 6.56 -24.06 20.78
N ALA A 302 5.98 -25.24 20.96
CA ALA A 302 5.39 -26.01 19.86
C ALA A 302 4.19 -25.32 19.23
N ASP A 303 3.35 -24.68 20.04
CA ASP A 303 2.13 -24.00 19.57
C ASP A 303 2.46 -22.67 18.90
N PHE A 304 3.43 -21.93 19.46
CA PHE A 304 3.92 -20.71 18.83
C PHE A 304 4.59 -21.00 17.47
N ARG A 305 5.48 -21.98 17.42
CA ARG A 305 6.14 -22.44 16.18
C ARG A 305 5.15 -22.89 15.13
N LYS A 306 4.10 -23.63 15.53
CA LYS A 306 3.01 -24.03 14.64
C LYS A 306 2.31 -22.80 14.05
N SER A 307 1.95 -21.82 14.87
CA SER A 307 1.29 -20.59 14.42
C SER A 307 2.16 -19.80 13.41
N VAL A 308 3.46 -19.70 13.68
CA VAL A 308 4.42 -19.07 12.74
C VAL A 308 4.52 -19.84 11.43
N ALA A 309 4.53 -21.17 11.46
CA ALA A 309 4.58 -22.00 10.26
C ALA A 309 3.29 -21.87 9.42
N GLU A 310 2.13 -21.87 10.05
CA GLU A 310 0.84 -21.65 9.37
C GLU A 310 0.79 -20.27 8.68
N LEU A 311 1.27 -19.23 9.36
CA LEU A 311 1.36 -17.88 8.79
C LEU A 311 2.34 -17.84 7.61
N GLU A 312 3.50 -18.51 7.71
CA GLU A 312 4.47 -18.57 6.62
C GLU A 312 3.90 -19.26 5.38
N ILE A 313 3.12 -20.34 5.56
CA ILE A 313 2.43 -21.02 4.46
C ILE A 313 1.43 -20.07 3.77
N LYS A 314 0.62 -19.34 4.55
CA LYS A 314 -0.32 -18.34 4.02
C LYS A 314 0.41 -17.25 3.23
N LEU A 315 1.51 -16.74 3.76
CA LEU A 315 2.30 -15.70 3.12
C LEU A 315 2.96 -16.19 1.83
N ARG A 316 3.48 -17.43 1.80
CA ARG A 316 4.00 -18.03 0.57
C ARG A 316 2.93 -18.22 -0.49
N ALA A 317 1.74 -18.68 -0.11
CA ALA A 317 0.62 -18.81 -1.04
C ALA A 317 0.22 -17.44 -1.62
N LEU A 318 0.21 -16.39 -0.80
CA LEU A 318 -0.06 -15.01 -1.24
C LEU A 318 1.02 -14.51 -2.20
N GLU A 319 2.31 -14.73 -1.90
CA GLU A 319 3.45 -14.35 -2.74
C GLU A 319 3.34 -14.96 -4.15
N PHE A 320 3.10 -16.27 -4.25
CA PHE A 320 2.91 -16.91 -5.55
C PHE A 320 1.67 -16.42 -6.29
N THR A 321 0.63 -16.07 -5.57
CA THR A 321 -0.58 -15.50 -6.18
C THR A 321 -0.30 -14.11 -6.73
N GLU A 322 0.41 -13.25 -5.99
CA GLU A 322 0.84 -11.93 -6.45
C GLU A 322 1.72 -12.02 -7.69
N LEU A 323 2.74 -12.89 -7.67
CA LEU A 323 3.62 -13.12 -8.82
C LEU A 323 2.86 -13.58 -10.07
N ARG A 324 1.84 -14.44 -9.93
CA ARG A 324 0.99 -14.84 -11.06
C ARG A 324 0.26 -13.66 -11.68
N PHE A 325 -0.32 -12.77 -10.87
CA PHE A 325 -0.99 -11.58 -11.39
C PHE A 325 -0.02 -10.60 -12.04
N LEU A 326 1.16 -10.41 -11.44
CA LEU A 326 2.20 -9.57 -12.02
C LEU A 326 2.67 -10.09 -13.39
N MET A 327 2.87 -11.40 -13.51
CA MET A 327 3.28 -12.02 -14.77
C MET A 327 2.17 -11.97 -15.83
N ALA A 328 0.91 -12.19 -15.45
CA ALA A 328 -0.22 -12.05 -16.36
C ALA A 328 -0.31 -10.62 -16.91
N HIS A 329 -0.18 -9.62 -16.04
CA HIS A 329 -0.15 -8.20 -16.43
C HIS A 329 1.02 -7.89 -17.38
N SER A 330 2.22 -8.40 -17.10
CA SER A 330 3.38 -8.26 -18.02
C SER A 330 3.16 -8.86 -19.40
N ASN A 331 2.30 -9.87 -19.50
CA ASN A 331 1.91 -10.48 -20.78
C ASN A 331 0.75 -9.75 -21.46
N GLY A 332 0.31 -8.61 -20.93
CA GLY A 332 -0.79 -7.80 -21.47
C GLY A 332 -2.19 -8.28 -21.07
N GLU A 333 -2.29 -9.17 -20.08
CA GLU A 333 -3.57 -9.58 -19.51
C GLU A 333 -4.01 -8.56 -18.45
N GLU A 334 -5.23 -8.05 -18.57
CA GLU A 334 -5.79 -7.17 -17.53
C GLU A 334 -6.17 -8.02 -16.31
N PRO A 335 -5.65 -7.68 -15.11
CA PRO A 335 -6.04 -8.38 -13.88
C PRO A 335 -7.54 -8.23 -13.61
N GLY A 336 -8.23 -9.35 -13.42
CA GLY A 336 -9.65 -9.39 -13.12
C GLY A 336 -9.99 -9.01 -11.68
N ALA A 337 -11.25 -9.19 -11.31
CA ALA A 337 -11.75 -8.88 -9.96
C ALA A 337 -11.11 -9.77 -8.86
N GLU A 338 -10.52 -10.90 -9.23
CA GLU A 338 -9.80 -11.82 -8.34
C GLU A 338 -8.57 -11.17 -7.66
N VAL A 339 -8.03 -10.08 -8.20
CA VAL A 339 -6.99 -9.26 -7.52
C VAL A 339 -7.46 -8.79 -6.14
N SER A 340 -8.77 -8.64 -5.94
CA SER A 340 -9.35 -8.33 -4.64
C SER A 340 -8.96 -9.34 -3.54
N MET A 341 -8.63 -10.58 -3.91
CA MET A 341 -8.13 -11.60 -2.97
C MET A 341 -6.78 -11.22 -2.38
N LEU A 342 -5.90 -10.57 -3.15
CA LEU A 342 -4.59 -10.11 -2.65
C LEU A 342 -4.76 -9.15 -1.49
N LYS A 343 -5.70 -8.20 -1.62
CA LYS A 343 -6.00 -7.24 -0.54
C LYS A 343 -6.56 -7.95 0.69
N ILE A 344 -7.53 -8.84 0.53
CA ILE A 344 -8.14 -9.57 1.65
C ILE A 344 -7.06 -10.35 2.41
N ARG A 345 -6.35 -11.23 1.71
CA ARG A 345 -5.34 -12.11 2.32
C ARG A 345 -4.14 -11.35 2.86
N GLY A 346 -3.68 -10.32 2.12
CA GLY A 346 -2.58 -9.49 2.57
C GLY A 346 -2.88 -8.78 3.88
N THR A 347 -4.08 -8.22 4.04
CA THR A 347 -4.47 -7.54 5.28
C THR A 347 -4.67 -8.50 6.46
N GLU A 348 -5.23 -9.69 6.22
CA GLU A 348 -5.35 -10.74 7.24
C GLU A 348 -3.97 -11.19 7.76
N ILE A 349 -3.01 -11.43 6.85
CA ILE A 349 -1.63 -11.79 7.18
C ILE A 349 -0.93 -10.68 7.97
N GLN A 350 -1.08 -9.41 7.55
CA GLN A 350 -0.52 -8.27 8.27
C GLN A 350 -1.04 -8.18 9.70
N GLN A 351 -2.32 -8.43 9.92
CA GLN A 351 -2.92 -8.44 11.26
C GLN A 351 -2.41 -9.61 12.11
N GLU A 352 -2.34 -10.82 11.55
CA GLU A 352 -1.83 -12.01 12.22
C GLU A 352 -0.35 -11.87 12.60
N LEU A 353 0.49 -11.28 11.72
CA LEU A 353 1.90 -10.96 12.02
C LEU A 353 2.04 -10.08 13.26
N THR A 354 1.23 -9.04 13.37
CA THR A 354 1.30 -8.13 14.52
C THR A 354 0.79 -8.80 15.80
N GLU A 355 -0.22 -9.67 15.70
CA GLU A 355 -0.70 -10.45 16.84
C GLU A 355 0.36 -11.43 17.36
N LEU A 356 1.03 -12.17 16.47
CA LEU A 356 2.11 -13.06 16.86
C LEU A 356 3.31 -12.31 17.46
N SER A 357 3.59 -11.08 16.97
CA SER A 357 4.63 -10.22 17.55
C SER A 357 4.29 -9.80 18.97
N MET A 358 3.02 -9.45 19.25
CA MET A 358 2.55 -9.18 20.62
C MET A 358 2.69 -10.40 21.52
N LYS A 359 2.31 -11.59 21.02
CA LYS A 359 2.44 -12.85 21.78
C LYS A 359 3.89 -13.19 22.09
N ALA A 360 4.81 -12.99 21.14
CA ALA A 360 6.23 -13.25 21.35
C ALA A 360 6.87 -12.33 22.41
N MET A 361 6.45 -11.08 22.47
CA MET A 361 6.96 -10.10 23.45
C MET A 361 6.24 -10.20 24.82
N GLY A 362 5.06 -10.80 24.86
CA GLY A 362 4.29 -10.98 26.08
C GLY A 362 3.97 -9.65 26.77
N MET A 363 4.17 -9.60 28.09
CA MET A 363 3.83 -8.43 28.90
C MET A 363 4.60 -7.15 28.53
N TYR A 364 5.79 -7.28 27.98
CA TYR A 364 6.60 -6.14 27.56
C TYR A 364 6.02 -5.37 26.37
N ALA A 365 5.11 -5.97 25.60
CA ALA A 365 4.41 -5.32 24.52
C ALA A 365 3.25 -4.43 24.97
N HIS A 366 2.80 -4.51 26.24
CA HIS A 366 1.60 -3.81 26.70
C HIS A 366 1.82 -2.36 27.11
N PRO A 367 2.94 -1.95 27.74
CA PRO A 367 3.16 -0.55 28.10
C PRO A 367 3.13 0.36 26.88
N TYR A 368 2.41 1.48 26.98
CA TYR A 368 2.41 2.53 25.98
C TYR A 368 3.31 3.66 26.44
N VAL A 369 4.48 3.77 25.82
CA VAL A 369 5.51 4.78 26.10
C VAL A 369 5.77 5.54 24.80
N PRO A 370 4.99 6.59 24.50
CA PRO A 370 5.09 7.30 23.23
C PRO A 370 6.46 7.93 22.98
N GLU A 371 7.17 8.35 24.04
CA GLU A 371 8.51 8.91 23.96
C GLU A 371 9.52 7.90 23.42
N ALA A 372 9.35 6.61 23.74
CA ALA A 372 10.20 5.53 23.24
C ALA A 372 10.03 5.24 21.75
N LEU A 373 9.03 5.82 21.09
CA LEU A 373 8.84 5.77 19.64
C LEU A 373 9.63 6.85 18.89
N GLU A 374 10.16 7.86 19.62
CA GLU A 374 10.99 8.90 19.05
C GLU A 374 12.44 8.42 18.90
N HIS A 375 13.03 8.68 17.73
CA HIS A 375 14.43 8.35 17.51
C HIS A 375 15.35 9.19 18.39
N GLY A 376 16.29 8.54 19.06
CA GLY A 376 17.21 9.22 19.99
C GLY A 376 16.73 9.29 21.43
N TRP A 377 15.54 8.74 21.74
CA TRP A 377 15.14 8.52 23.13
C TRP A 377 16.15 7.61 23.84
N ASN A 378 16.67 8.04 24.98
CA ASN A 378 17.85 7.48 25.64
C ASN A 378 17.61 6.98 27.08
N GLU A 379 16.34 6.85 27.49
CA GLU A 379 16.01 6.23 28.77
C GLU A 379 15.94 4.70 28.62
N ASP A 380 16.08 3.99 29.72
CA ASP A 380 15.99 2.53 29.73
C ASP A 380 14.56 2.08 29.31
N PRO A 381 14.43 1.24 28.28
CA PRO A 381 13.14 0.76 27.84
C PRO A 381 12.56 -0.23 28.85
N ILE A 382 11.23 -0.30 28.90
CA ILE A 382 10.53 -1.36 29.63
C ILE A 382 10.59 -2.62 28.77
N GLY A 383 11.52 -3.52 29.08
CA GLY A 383 11.76 -4.76 28.32
C GLY A 383 12.67 -4.57 27.11
N PRO A 384 12.64 -5.48 26.14
CA PRO A 384 13.47 -5.45 24.93
C PRO A 384 13.24 -4.20 24.08
N SER A 385 14.26 -3.79 23.32
CA SER A 385 14.24 -2.53 22.54
C SER A 385 13.15 -2.44 21.46
N LEU A 386 12.61 -3.58 21.01
CA LEU A 386 11.50 -3.64 20.05
C LEU A 386 10.12 -3.53 20.71
N ALA A 387 10.01 -3.75 22.03
CA ALA A 387 8.75 -3.82 22.76
C ALA A 387 7.87 -2.56 22.60
N PRO A 388 8.40 -1.32 22.73
CA PRO A 388 7.57 -0.12 22.69
C PRO A 388 6.77 0.08 21.39
N SER A 389 7.28 -0.41 20.25
CA SER A 389 6.62 -0.23 18.96
C SER A 389 5.52 -1.26 18.67
N LEU A 390 5.45 -2.37 19.41
CA LEU A 390 4.60 -3.50 19.03
C LEU A 390 3.11 -3.23 19.21
N SER A 391 2.69 -2.70 20.36
CA SER A 391 1.27 -2.40 20.58
C SER A 391 0.75 -1.26 19.69
N PRO A 392 1.45 -0.14 19.50
CA PRO A 392 1.04 0.86 18.51
C PRO A 392 0.89 0.28 17.12
N VAL A 393 1.86 -0.50 16.64
CA VAL A 393 1.78 -1.16 15.33
C VAL A 393 0.63 -2.16 15.25
N TYR A 394 0.38 -2.95 16.30
CA TYR A 394 -0.75 -3.88 16.38
C TYR A 394 -2.08 -3.13 16.20
N PHE A 395 -2.30 -2.05 16.95
CA PHE A 395 -3.53 -1.26 16.85
C PHE A 395 -3.65 -0.55 15.49
N ASN A 396 -2.58 0.05 15.00
CA ASN A 396 -2.57 0.73 13.71
C ASN A 396 -2.95 -0.19 12.55
N VAL A 397 -2.43 -1.42 12.54
CA VAL A 397 -2.67 -2.40 11.47
C VAL A 397 -4.13 -2.92 11.45
N ARG A 398 -4.94 -2.75 12.50
CA ARG A 398 -6.36 -3.16 12.48
C ARG A 398 -7.16 -2.50 11.36
N LYS A 399 -6.83 -1.26 10.98
CA LYS A 399 -7.51 -0.51 9.91
C LYS A 399 -7.20 -1.02 8.49
N THR A 400 -6.21 -1.89 8.29
CA THR A 400 -5.82 -2.38 6.95
C THR A 400 -6.95 -3.13 6.26
N SER A 401 -7.83 -3.79 7.01
CA SER A 401 -9.03 -4.44 6.47
C SER A 401 -10.14 -3.48 6.07
N ILE A 402 -10.00 -2.17 6.39
CA ILE A 402 -11.04 -1.15 6.19
C ILE A 402 -10.68 -0.23 5.00
N TYR A 403 -9.49 0.36 4.98
CA TYR A 403 -9.09 1.30 3.92
C TYR A 403 -8.80 0.58 2.59
N GLY A 404 -8.75 1.35 1.48
CA GLY A 404 -8.53 0.81 0.13
C GLY A 404 -9.66 -0.13 -0.33
N GLY A 405 -10.90 0.16 0.11
CA GLY A 405 -12.07 -0.71 0.01
C GLY A 405 -12.05 -1.82 1.07
N THR A 406 -13.09 -1.88 1.90
CA THR A 406 -13.15 -2.87 3.00
C THR A 406 -13.05 -4.30 2.49
N ASN A 407 -12.62 -5.24 3.34
CA ASN A 407 -12.59 -6.65 2.96
C ASN A 407 -13.97 -7.16 2.52
N GLU A 408 -15.06 -6.61 3.07
CA GLU A 408 -16.44 -6.90 2.68
C GLU A 408 -16.74 -6.40 1.25
N ILE A 409 -16.31 -5.18 0.92
CA ILE A 409 -16.43 -4.64 -0.46
C ILE A 409 -15.62 -5.49 -1.43
N GLN A 410 -14.39 -5.89 -1.07
CA GLN A 410 -13.57 -6.76 -1.93
C GLN A 410 -14.22 -8.14 -2.14
N LYS A 411 -14.81 -8.73 -1.10
CA LYS A 411 -15.60 -9.98 -1.21
C LYS A 411 -16.82 -9.80 -2.10
N ASN A 412 -17.55 -8.68 -1.98
CA ASN A 412 -18.69 -8.37 -2.84
C ASN A 412 -18.28 -8.21 -4.31
N ILE A 413 -17.12 -7.59 -4.60
CA ILE A 413 -16.60 -7.48 -5.96
C ILE A 413 -16.34 -8.87 -6.54
N MET A 414 -15.68 -9.75 -5.78
CA MET A 414 -15.42 -11.13 -6.20
C MET A 414 -16.72 -11.91 -6.40
N ALA A 415 -17.67 -11.82 -5.47
CA ALA A 415 -18.96 -12.51 -5.57
C ALA A 415 -19.70 -12.12 -6.85
N LYS A 416 -19.78 -10.83 -7.17
CA LYS A 416 -20.49 -10.33 -8.36
C LYS A 416 -19.73 -10.63 -9.66
N MET A 417 -18.42 -10.37 -9.72
CA MET A 417 -17.70 -10.35 -10.98
C MET A 417 -17.01 -11.68 -11.30
N VAL A 418 -16.66 -12.49 -10.29
CA VAL A 418 -16.00 -13.79 -10.49
C VAL A 418 -16.99 -14.94 -10.38
N LEU A 419 -17.91 -14.88 -9.39
CA LEU A 419 -18.86 -15.96 -9.12
C LEU A 419 -20.25 -15.73 -9.76
N GLY A 420 -20.54 -14.51 -10.24
CA GLY A 420 -21.83 -14.17 -10.85
C GLY A 420 -23.03 -14.18 -9.89
N LEU A 421 -22.77 -13.92 -8.57
CA LEU A 421 -23.79 -13.90 -7.51
C LEU A 421 -24.39 -12.51 -7.30
#